data_654c429225273d1042c40b62d4e0fc53
#
_entry.id   654c429225273d1042c40b62d4e0fc53
#
_cell.length_a   1.000
_cell.length_b   1.000
_cell.length_c   1.000
_cell.angle_alpha   90.00
_cell.angle_beta   90.00
_cell.angle_gamma   90.00
#
_symmetry.space_group_name_H-M   'P 1'
#
loop_
_entity.id
_entity.type
_entity.pdbx_description
1 polymer ?
#
loop_
_entity_poly.entity_id
_entity_poly.type
_entity_poly.pdbx_seq_one_letter_code
_entity_poly.pdbx_strand_id
1 'polypeptide(L)'
;MAAAALNRDIQYLGAKDFFLARQPVLNIRQELIGYELLFRSSAANHATVTDDAAATAAVIEHAAELGLHNVIGSLVAFVNVDAAMLLSDAIFVLPKEHVILEILETVELTLPLMQRIEALSEAGYVFAIDDMVQESDRTDLLMRVARIVKVDVLHMPDDELAALSHSLRKKGKKLLAEKVETAEKFRLCSEYGFDYYQGYYFARPDVLRGKKLNASSILIMQILALVIKGANNYEIVRFIKKDIALSLMLLRLVNTPMYGFRRHIASLGQALLVLGDRQLKRWLQILLYANPDNGRNASSPLMILAATRGKLCELLAQKVQPRRSSRSDTAFMVGVLSLTDALLNQDIADVLAQIGVSIEVREALLARSGFYGGLLQLAESSEKPELLSAARRNELLNEFQLSADEFYGVQKEAFEWGDSISENMGMGARSMQPAEGLRSLSE
;
A
#
# COMPACT_ATOMS: atom_id res chain seq x y z
N MET A 1 32.20 10.18 -16.88
CA MET A 1 33.17 9.38 -16.06
C MET A 1 32.55 8.99 -14.70
N ALA A 2 31.76 9.81 -14.06
CA ALA A 2 31.08 9.47 -12.79
C ALA A 2 30.07 8.31 -12.91
N ALA A 3 29.27 8.25 -13.98
CA ALA A 3 28.33 7.15 -14.23
C ALA A 3 29.00 5.79 -14.49
N ALA A 4 30.25 5.78 -14.98
CA ALA A 4 30.99 4.52 -15.23
C ALA A 4 31.71 4.00 -13.97
N ALA A 5 31.98 4.85 -12.99
CA ALA A 5 32.50 4.44 -11.69
C ALA A 5 31.36 3.88 -10.82
N LEU A 6 30.21 4.54 -10.83
CA LEU A 6 28.99 4.07 -10.14
C LEU A 6 28.59 2.65 -10.58
N ASN A 7 28.67 2.36 -11.89
CA ASN A 7 28.35 1.04 -12.45
C ASN A 7 29.32 -0.08 -12.05
N ARG A 8 30.54 0.23 -11.59
CA ARG A 8 31.49 -0.79 -11.13
C ARG A 8 31.27 -1.19 -9.67
N ASP A 9 30.87 -0.25 -8.82
CA ASP A 9 30.63 -0.54 -7.40
C ASP A 9 29.28 -1.23 -7.18
N ILE A 10 28.30 -0.98 -8.05
CA ILE A 10 26.97 -1.61 -8.03
C ILE A 10 27.02 -3.07 -8.54
N GLN A 11 27.94 -3.44 -9.44
CA GLN A 11 28.06 -4.82 -9.96
C GLN A 11 28.51 -5.86 -8.91
N TYR A 12 28.95 -5.46 -7.72
CA TYR A 12 29.37 -6.38 -6.65
C TYR A 12 28.25 -6.72 -5.65
N LEU A 13 27.14 -5.97 -5.62
CA LEU A 13 25.99 -6.28 -4.81
C LEU A 13 24.99 -7.03 -5.70
N GLY A 14 24.90 -8.33 -5.51
CA GLY A 14 23.94 -9.18 -6.25
C GLY A 14 22.50 -8.75 -5.98
N ALA A 15 22.04 -7.74 -6.70
CA ALA A 15 20.68 -7.15 -6.61
C ALA A 15 19.57 -8.12 -7.02
N LYS A 16 19.90 -9.38 -7.32
CA LYS A 16 18.97 -10.36 -7.90
C LYS A 16 17.98 -11.00 -6.93
N ASP A 17 18.07 -10.68 -5.63
CA ASP A 17 17.29 -11.38 -4.59
C ASP A 17 16.56 -10.44 -3.62
N PHE A 18 16.20 -9.22 -4.02
CA PHE A 18 15.47 -8.29 -3.14
C PHE A 18 13.99 -8.17 -3.53
N PHE A 19 13.15 -8.09 -2.52
CA PHE A 19 11.71 -7.88 -2.68
C PHE A 19 11.32 -6.49 -2.16
N LEU A 20 10.58 -5.76 -2.98
CA LEU A 20 10.00 -4.47 -2.61
C LEU A 20 8.63 -4.69 -1.96
N ALA A 21 8.45 -4.17 -0.75
CA ALA A 21 7.14 -3.97 -0.17
C ALA A 21 6.90 -2.47 0.03
N ARG A 22 5.65 -2.05 0.01
CA ARG A 22 5.29 -0.67 0.33
C ARG A 22 4.20 -0.66 1.40
N GLN A 23 4.41 0.16 2.43
CA GLN A 23 3.47 0.32 3.52
C GLN A 23 2.88 1.73 3.50
N PRO A 24 1.54 1.89 3.50
CA PRO A 24 0.91 3.20 3.39
C PRO A 24 1.12 4.04 4.65
N VAL A 25 1.41 5.32 4.45
CA VAL A 25 1.46 6.35 5.47
C VAL A 25 0.30 7.31 5.26
N LEU A 26 -0.49 7.57 6.30
CA LEU A 26 -1.74 8.31 6.25
C LEU A 26 -1.68 9.56 7.13
N ASN A 27 -2.50 10.56 6.82
CA ASN A 27 -2.72 11.70 7.69
C ASN A 27 -3.87 11.43 8.69
N ILE A 28 -4.17 12.41 9.56
CA ILE A 28 -5.26 12.33 10.55
C ILE A 28 -6.65 12.13 9.92
N ARG A 29 -6.83 12.50 8.64
CA ARG A 29 -8.07 12.26 7.89
C ARG A 29 -8.09 10.90 7.23
N GLN A 30 -7.08 10.07 7.49
CA GLN A 30 -6.86 8.77 6.86
C GLN A 30 -6.69 8.88 5.33
N GLU A 31 -6.19 10.02 4.84
CA GLU A 31 -5.83 10.20 3.45
C GLU A 31 -4.39 9.71 3.24
N LEU A 32 -4.15 9.00 2.15
CA LEU A 32 -2.83 8.49 1.80
C LEU A 32 -1.90 9.63 1.42
N ILE A 33 -0.78 9.77 2.13
CA ILE A 33 0.24 10.81 1.89
C ILE A 33 1.53 10.27 1.28
N GLY A 34 1.84 9.01 1.53
CA GLY A 34 3.07 8.39 1.07
C GLY A 34 3.12 6.90 1.34
N TYR A 35 4.26 6.32 1.00
CA TYR A 35 4.56 4.92 1.30
C TYR A 35 5.94 4.81 1.92
N GLU A 36 6.08 3.99 2.95
CA GLU A 36 7.38 3.47 3.33
C GLU A 36 7.76 2.33 2.39
N LEU A 37 8.99 2.40 1.87
CA LEU A 37 9.54 1.40 0.97
C LEU A 37 10.43 0.44 1.76
N LEU A 38 9.98 -0.80 1.84
CA LEU A 38 10.66 -1.86 2.57
C LEU A 38 11.30 -2.82 1.57
N PHE A 39 12.62 -3.01 1.69
CA PHE A 39 13.38 -3.95 0.88
C PHE A 39 13.93 -5.06 1.76
N ARG A 40 13.79 -6.30 1.32
CA ARG A 40 14.35 -7.47 2.01
C ARG A 40 15.07 -8.38 1.04
N SER A 41 16.23 -8.89 1.46
CA SER A 41 16.94 -9.92 0.71
C SER A 41 16.24 -11.27 0.85
N SER A 42 16.33 -12.10 -0.19
CA SER A 42 15.76 -13.46 -0.19
C SER A 42 16.46 -14.41 0.80
N ALA A 43 17.64 -14.06 1.28
CA ALA A 43 18.52 -14.96 2.04
C ALA A 43 18.41 -14.85 3.57
N ALA A 44 17.79 -13.80 4.14
CA ALA A 44 17.86 -13.54 5.57
C ALA A 44 16.52 -13.63 6.29
N ASN A 45 16.43 -14.55 7.25
CA ASN A 45 15.36 -14.60 8.25
C ASN A 45 15.65 -13.72 9.50
N HIS A 46 16.81 -13.05 9.54
CA HIS A 46 17.21 -12.14 10.61
C HIS A 46 17.93 -10.95 9.99
N ALA A 47 17.51 -9.73 10.33
CA ALA A 47 18.20 -8.50 9.96
C ALA A 47 19.61 -8.51 10.56
N THR A 48 20.64 -8.57 9.72
CA THR A 48 22.02 -8.33 10.09
C THR A 48 22.45 -7.01 9.47
N VAL A 49 23.40 -6.32 10.06
CA VAL A 49 23.92 -5.00 9.61
C VAL A 49 24.34 -4.99 8.12
N THR A 50 24.64 -6.17 7.56
CA THR A 50 24.94 -6.35 6.13
C THR A 50 23.69 -6.34 5.25
N ASP A 51 22.50 -6.58 5.80
CA ASP A 51 21.24 -6.58 5.06
C ASP A 51 20.69 -5.17 4.81
N ASP A 52 20.91 -4.23 5.75
CA ASP A 52 20.42 -2.85 5.62
C ASP A 52 21.12 -2.09 4.49
N ALA A 53 22.46 -2.23 4.36
CA ALA A 53 23.23 -1.62 3.28
C ALA A 53 22.84 -2.17 1.90
N ALA A 54 22.63 -3.48 1.81
CA ALA A 54 22.22 -4.13 0.59
C ALA A 54 20.76 -3.79 0.24
N ALA A 55 19.87 -3.69 1.23
CA ALA A 55 18.50 -3.24 1.05
C ALA A 55 18.45 -1.79 0.53
N THR A 56 19.20 -0.89 1.13
CA THR A 56 19.29 0.51 0.71
C THR A 56 19.88 0.66 -0.70
N ALA A 57 20.93 -0.11 -1.05
CA ALA A 57 21.49 -0.12 -2.39
C ALA A 57 20.46 -0.61 -3.43
N ALA A 58 19.64 -1.62 -3.11
CA ALA A 58 18.56 -2.09 -3.95
C ALA A 58 17.47 -1.02 -4.18
N VAL A 59 17.14 -0.21 -3.15
CA VAL A 59 16.23 0.95 -3.30
C VAL A 59 16.73 1.88 -4.41
N ILE A 60 18.02 2.21 -4.40
CA ILE A 60 18.60 3.15 -5.35
C ILE A 60 18.64 2.58 -6.75
N GLU A 61 19.08 1.34 -6.89
CA GLU A 61 19.13 0.65 -8.17
C GLU A 61 17.72 0.60 -8.80
N HIS A 62 16.73 0.23 -8.00
CA HIS A 62 15.35 0.16 -8.45
C HIS A 62 14.72 1.53 -8.68
N ALA A 63 15.02 2.52 -7.84
CA ALA A 63 14.60 3.91 -8.08
C ALA A 63 15.23 4.50 -9.34
N ALA A 64 16.47 4.13 -9.65
CA ALA A 64 17.17 4.56 -10.86
C ALA A 64 16.66 3.84 -12.11
N GLU A 65 16.43 2.52 -12.04
CA GLU A 65 15.99 1.71 -13.18
C GLU A 65 14.51 1.85 -13.51
N LEU A 66 13.66 1.94 -12.49
CA LEU A 66 12.20 1.90 -12.65
C LEU A 66 11.55 3.28 -12.57
N GLY A 67 12.26 4.27 -12.02
CA GLY A 67 11.72 5.55 -11.63
C GLY A 67 10.84 5.44 -10.36
N LEU A 68 11.21 6.15 -9.31
CA LEU A 68 10.46 6.17 -8.03
C LEU A 68 8.97 6.47 -8.23
N HIS A 69 8.66 7.35 -9.20
CA HIS A 69 7.28 7.70 -9.58
C HIS A 69 6.41 6.49 -9.96
N ASN A 70 6.98 5.45 -10.56
CA ASN A 70 6.23 4.25 -10.93
C ASN A 70 5.86 3.38 -9.71
N VAL A 71 6.52 3.58 -8.59
CA VAL A 71 6.28 2.84 -7.34
C VAL A 71 5.33 3.57 -6.40
N ILE A 72 5.44 4.91 -6.33
CA ILE A 72 4.70 5.73 -5.37
C ILE A 72 3.73 6.73 -6.02
N GLY A 73 3.64 6.78 -7.35
CA GLY A 73 2.86 7.80 -8.05
C GLY A 73 3.40 9.21 -7.78
N SER A 74 2.51 10.15 -7.47
CA SER A 74 2.83 11.53 -7.09
C SER A 74 3.03 11.73 -5.57
N LEU A 75 3.05 10.65 -4.79
CA LEU A 75 3.15 10.67 -3.34
C LEU A 75 4.61 10.73 -2.86
N VAL A 76 4.82 10.65 -1.54
CA VAL A 76 6.14 10.68 -0.92
C VAL A 76 6.59 9.26 -0.56
N ALA A 77 7.89 8.96 -0.77
CA ALA A 77 8.53 7.74 -0.30
C ALA A 77 9.26 7.99 1.01
N PHE A 78 9.02 7.19 2.00
CA PHE A 78 9.87 7.06 3.17
C PHE A 78 10.88 5.95 2.89
N VAL A 79 12.16 6.26 3.01
CA VAL A 79 13.25 5.38 2.60
C VAL A 79 14.24 5.24 3.74
N ASN A 80 14.42 4.02 4.22
CA ASN A 80 15.42 3.68 5.22
C ASN A 80 16.84 3.87 4.67
N VAL A 81 17.68 4.58 5.41
CA VAL A 81 19.06 4.86 5.04
C VAL A 81 20.03 4.51 6.15
N ASP A 82 21.12 3.84 5.79
CA ASP A 82 22.23 3.54 6.68
C ASP A 82 23.36 4.57 6.57
N ALA A 83 24.40 4.43 7.41
CA ALA A 83 25.54 5.31 7.42
C ALA A 83 26.32 5.30 6.09
N ALA A 84 26.43 4.13 5.45
CA ALA A 84 27.19 3.99 4.20
C ALA A 84 26.48 4.75 3.07
N MET A 85 25.16 4.64 3.02
CA MET A 85 24.34 5.35 2.05
C MET A 85 24.38 6.86 2.24
N LEU A 86 24.23 7.33 3.47
CA LEU A 86 24.29 8.76 3.80
C LEU A 86 25.63 9.38 3.42
N LEU A 87 26.74 8.63 3.57
CA LEU A 87 28.07 9.08 3.19
C LEU A 87 28.35 8.99 1.67
N SER A 88 27.57 8.19 0.95
CA SER A 88 27.72 8.00 -0.50
C SER A 88 27.06 9.12 -1.30
N ASP A 89 27.64 9.44 -2.46
CA ASP A 89 26.99 10.34 -3.43
C ASP A 89 25.84 9.67 -4.18
N ALA A 90 25.64 8.36 -4.02
CA ALA A 90 24.49 7.64 -4.55
C ALA A 90 23.16 8.17 -3.97
N ILE A 91 23.15 8.78 -2.78
CA ILE A 91 21.98 9.43 -2.19
C ILE A 91 21.32 10.45 -3.12
N PHE A 92 22.10 11.14 -3.98
CA PHE A 92 21.59 12.14 -4.91
C PHE A 92 20.79 11.56 -6.09
N VAL A 93 20.76 10.24 -6.25
CA VAL A 93 19.85 9.55 -7.19
C VAL A 93 18.40 9.62 -6.69
N LEU A 94 18.20 9.71 -5.38
CA LEU A 94 16.88 9.85 -4.79
C LEU A 94 16.40 11.31 -4.93
N PRO A 95 15.23 11.54 -5.59
CA PRO A 95 14.71 12.89 -5.79
C PRO A 95 14.22 13.46 -4.45
N LYS A 96 14.92 14.47 -3.94
CA LYS A 96 14.65 15.08 -2.63
C LYS A 96 13.23 15.64 -2.47
N GLU A 97 12.57 15.94 -3.60
CA GLU A 97 11.18 16.43 -3.64
C GLU A 97 10.14 15.33 -3.39
N HIS A 98 10.57 14.06 -3.42
CA HIS A 98 9.69 12.90 -3.30
C HIS A 98 10.13 11.90 -2.24
N VAL A 99 11.23 12.18 -1.51
CA VAL A 99 11.73 11.25 -0.50
C VAL A 99 11.86 11.90 0.87
N ILE A 100 11.59 11.11 1.89
CA ILE A 100 11.95 11.36 3.29
C ILE A 100 12.94 10.27 3.67
N LEU A 101 14.11 10.66 4.16
CA LEU A 101 15.17 9.74 4.54
C LEU A 101 14.99 9.34 6.00
N GLU A 102 14.79 8.07 6.27
CA GLU A 102 14.61 7.52 7.62
C GLU A 102 15.94 7.04 8.16
N ILE A 103 16.41 7.63 9.25
CA ILE A 103 17.66 7.24 9.90
C ILE A 103 17.34 6.15 10.93
N LEU A 104 17.82 4.94 10.66
CA LEU A 104 17.61 3.77 11.51
C LEU A 104 18.25 3.95 12.88
N GLU A 105 17.68 3.31 13.92
CA GLU A 105 18.24 3.32 15.27
C GLU A 105 19.61 2.65 15.36
N THR A 106 19.95 1.78 14.42
CA THR A 106 21.24 1.08 14.34
C THR A 106 22.40 1.94 13.84
N VAL A 107 22.13 3.12 13.24
CA VAL A 107 23.14 4.00 12.68
C VAL A 107 23.98 4.65 13.77
N GLU A 108 25.29 4.41 13.79
CA GLU A 108 26.23 5.08 14.70
C GLU A 108 26.54 6.49 14.23
N LEU A 109 26.23 7.49 15.06
CA LEU A 109 26.39 8.91 14.73
C LEU A 109 27.84 9.37 14.97
N THR A 110 28.66 9.24 13.94
CA THR A 110 30.00 9.82 13.94
C THR A 110 29.99 11.29 13.52
N LEU A 111 31.01 12.05 13.89
CA LEU A 111 31.14 13.46 13.50
C LEU A 111 31.06 13.68 11.97
N PRO A 112 31.77 12.89 11.12
CA PRO A 112 31.66 13.02 9.66
C PRO A 112 30.25 12.73 9.16
N LEU A 113 29.54 11.76 9.75
CA LEU A 113 28.17 11.42 9.36
C LEU A 113 27.20 12.55 9.72
N MET A 114 27.33 13.14 10.90
CA MET A 114 26.49 14.28 11.30
C MET A 114 26.68 15.48 10.38
N GLN A 115 27.94 15.80 10.03
CA GLN A 115 28.25 16.88 9.06
C GLN A 115 27.61 16.58 7.68
N ARG A 116 27.61 15.31 7.25
CA ARG A 116 26.98 14.91 6.00
C ARG A 116 25.45 15.03 6.06
N ILE A 117 24.82 14.62 7.16
CA ILE A 117 23.37 14.76 7.37
C ILE A 117 22.96 16.23 7.36
N GLU A 118 23.71 17.09 8.04
CA GLU A 118 23.50 18.56 8.02
C GLU A 118 23.59 19.11 6.60
N ALA A 119 24.63 18.75 5.85
CA ALA A 119 24.79 19.17 4.45
C ALA A 119 23.66 18.69 3.52
N LEU A 120 23.19 17.46 3.70
CA LEU A 120 22.03 16.92 2.96
C LEU A 120 20.73 17.65 3.34
N SER A 121 20.55 17.99 4.62
CA SER A 121 19.40 18.78 5.07
C SER A 121 19.42 20.19 4.46
N GLU A 122 20.58 20.85 4.42
CA GLU A 122 20.78 22.15 3.73
C GLU A 122 20.53 22.04 2.22
N ALA A 123 20.88 20.90 1.61
CA ALA A 123 20.58 20.61 0.20
C ALA A 123 19.09 20.37 -0.07
N GLY A 124 18.25 20.28 0.98
CA GLY A 124 16.79 20.19 0.91
C GLY A 124 16.22 18.77 1.12
N TYR A 125 17.02 17.80 1.56
CA TYR A 125 16.49 16.51 1.99
C TYR A 125 15.77 16.63 3.34
N VAL A 126 14.64 15.92 3.48
CA VAL A 126 13.89 15.81 4.73
C VAL A 126 14.26 14.51 5.43
N PHE A 127 14.50 14.60 6.74
CA PHE A 127 14.87 13.44 7.55
C PHE A 127 13.76 13.08 8.54
N ALA A 128 13.59 11.76 8.76
CA ALA A 128 12.81 11.17 9.84
C ALA A 128 13.74 10.37 10.76
N ILE A 129 13.42 10.33 12.05
CA ILE A 129 14.03 9.42 13.02
C ILE A 129 13.12 8.21 13.13
N ASP A 130 13.67 7.01 12.94
CA ASP A 130 12.95 5.76 12.99
C ASP A 130 12.93 5.15 14.40
N ASP A 131 11.87 4.37 14.71
CA ASP A 131 11.68 3.55 15.93
C ASP A 131 12.03 4.26 17.26
N MET A 132 11.54 5.50 17.45
CA MET A 132 11.83 6.25 18.66
C MET A 132 11.00 5.74 19.84
N VAL A 133 11.70 5.22 20.88
CA VAL A 133 11.08 4.76 22.12
C VAL A 133 11.23 5.78 23.24
N GLN A 134 12.37 6.46 23.30
CA GLN A 134 12.68 7.47 24.32
C GLN A 134 13.69 8.49 23.82
N GLU A 135 13.73 9.64 24.47
CA GLU A 135 14.74 10.66 24.22
C GLU A 135 16.11 10.24 24.78
N SER A 136 17.17 10.55 24.04
CA SER A 136 18.57 10.23 24.40
C SER A 136 19.51 11.27 23.79
N ASP A 137 20.78 11.31 24.22
CA ASP A 137 21.79 12.18 23.62
C ASP A 137 21.91 11.99 22.10
N ARG A 138 21.74 10.74 21.63
CA ARG A 138 21.73 10.39 20.21
C ARG A 138 20.55 11.03 19.48
N THR A 139 19.35 10.85 20.01
CA THR A 139 18.14 11.40 19.40
C THR A 139 18.15 12.93 19.44
N ASP A 140 18.72 13.56 20.47
CA ASP A 140 18.86 15.00 20.57
C ASP A 140 19.77 15.58 19.47
N LEU A 141 20.80 14.86 19.05
CA LEU A 141 21.61 15.25 17.89
C LEU A 141 20.80 15.21 16.58
N LEU A 142 20.07 14.12 16.34
CA LEU A 142 19.22 13.96 15.17
C LEU A 142 18.04 14.93 15.14
N MET A 143 17.53 15.32 16.31
CA MET A 143 16.46 16.31 16.44
C MET A 143 16.81 17.68 15.83
N ARG A 144 18.10 18.00 15.63
CA ARG A 144 18.51 19.26 14.99
C ARG A 144 18.14 19.30 13.51
N VAL A 145 18.17 18.14 12.84
CA VAL A 145 17.98 18.02 11.38
C VAL A 145 16.68 17.31 11.01
N ALA A 146 16.23 16.34 11.81
CA ALA A 146 15.01 15.60 11.52
C ALA A 146 13.76 16.46 11.76
N ARG A 147 12.81 16.38 10.84
CA ARG A 147 11.52 17.04 10.94
C ARG A 147 10.43 16.11 11.45
N ILE A 148 10.56 14.82 11.17
CA ILE A 148 9.59 13.78 11.52
C ILE A 148 10.24 12.84 12.52
N VAL A 149 9.43 12.38 13.47
CA VAL A 149 9.79 11.34 14.43
C VAL A 149 8.75 10.24 14.35
N LYS A 150 9.20 9.02 14.04
CA LYS A 150 8.39 7.81 14.03
C LYS A 150 8.44 7.19 15.42
N VAL A 151 7.27 6.85 15.94
CA VAL A 151 7.12 6.29 17.29
C VAL A 151 6.33 4.98 17.19
N ASP A 152 6.94 3.87 17.62
CA ASP A 152 6.23 2.59 17.76
C ASP A 152 5.26 2.68 18.95
N VAL A 153 3.96 2.72 18.63
CA VAL A 153 2.92 2.88 19.64
C VAL A 153 2.31 1.56 20.12
N LEU A 154 2.75 0.42 19.56
CA LEU A 154 2.11 -0.88 19.81
C LEU A 154 2.18 -1.29 21.28
N HIS A 155 3.36 -1.22 21.86
CA HIS A 155 3.63 -1.68 23.22
C HIS A 155 3.92 -0.54 24.21
N MET A 156 3.90 0.71 23.74
CA MET A 156 4.18 1.86 24.61
C MET A 156 2.97 2.16 25.51
N PRO A 157 3.18 2.28 26.84
CA PRO A 157 2.16 2.73 27.78
C PRO A 157 1.60 4.11 27.41
N ASP A 158 0.31 4.33 27.66
CA ASP A 158 -0.37 5.54 27.19
C ASP A 158 0.16 6.82 27.87
N ASP A 159 0.59 6.73 29.13
CA ASP A 159 1.21 7.84 29.87
C ASP A 159 2.62 8.17 29.33
N GLU A 160 3.42 7.19 28.98
CA GLU A 160 4.72 7.38 28.35
C GLU A 160 4.56 7.97 26.94
N LEU A 161 3.59 7.47 26.17
CA LEU A 161 3.26 7.98 24.84
C LEU A 161 2.82 9.44 24.90
N ALA A 162 1.97 9.81 25.88
CA ALA A 162 1.53 11.18 26.10
C ALA A 162 2.70 12.11 26.44
N ALA A 163 3.59 11.68 27.34
CA ALA A 163 4.76 12.47 27.75
C ALA A 163 5.73 12.67 26.59
N LEU A 164 6.05 11.61 25.84
CA LEU A 164 6.96 11.65 24.69
C LEU A 164 6.40 12.55 23.58
N SER A 165 5.13 12.35 23.20
CA SER A 165 4.49 13.15 22.15
C SER A 165 4.47 14.65 22.50
N HIS A 166 4.15 14.99 23.75
CA HIS A 166 4.17 16.38 24.22
C HIS A 166 5.57 16.99 24.16
N SER A 167 6.61 16.26 24.56
CA SER A 167 8.01 16.71 24.48
C SER A 167 8.44 16.98 23.06
N LEU A 168 8.20 16.03 22.14
CA LEU A 168 8.57 16.12 20.74
C LEU A 168 7.84 17.27 20.03
N ARG A 169 6.56 17.47 20.31
CA ARG A 169 5.79 18.58 19.75
C ARG A 169 6.30 19.93 20.23
N LYS A 170 6.72 20.05 21.48
CA LYS A 170 7.38 21.28 21.98
C LYS A 170 8.68 21.57 21.22
N LYS A 171 9.38 20.55 20.75
CA LYS A 171 10.58 20.68 19.89
C LYS A 171 10.22 20.96 18.42
N GLY A 172 8.92 21.14 18.09
CA GLY A 172 8.44 21.46 16.74
C GLY A 172 8.47 20.28 15.77
N LYS A 173 8.45 19.04 16.27
CA LYS A 173 8.50 17.84 15.42
C LYS A 173 7.12 17.41 14.95
N LYS A 174 7.05 16.90 13.72
CA LYS A 174 5.90 16.13 13.21
C LYS A 174 6.02 14.71 13.70
N LEU A 175 4.91 14.11 14.12
CA LEU A 175 4.89 12.80 14.71
C LEU A 175 4.19 11.80 13.79
N LEU A 176 4.84 10.64 13.56
CA LEU A 176 4.26 9.52 12.85
C LEU A 176 4.09 8.35 13.85
N ALA A 177 2.85 7.91 14.03
CA ALA A 177 2.54 6.73 14.85
C ALA A 177 2.70 5.48 14.00
N GLU A 178 3.59 4.59 14.41
CA GLU A 178 3.80 3.30 13.77
C GLU A 178 3.07 2.19 14.50
N LYS A 179 2.79 1.10 13.76
CA LYS A 179 2.13 -0.11 14.29
C LYS A 179 0.80 0.20 14.98
N VAL A 180 0.06 1.17 14.43
CA VAL A 180 -1.31 1.45 14.87
C VAL A 180 -2.19 0.28 14.49
N GLU A 181 -2.60 -0.55 15.46
CA GLU A 181 -3.36 -1.78 15.21
C GLU A 181 -4.86 -1.66 15.53
N THR A 182 -5.26 -0.64 16.30
CA THR A 182 -6.64 -0.48 16.76
C THR A 182 -7.15 0.96 16.59
N ALA A 183 -8.48 1.13 16.44
CA ALA A 183 -9.11 2.47 16.43
C ALA A 183 -8.87 3.23 17.73
N GLU A 184 -8.79 2.52 18.84
CA GLU A 184 -8.54 3.13 20.14
C GLU A 184 -7.13 3.75 20.17
N LYS A 185 -6.12 3.02 19.69
CA LYS A 185 -4.75 3.55 19.60
C LYS A 185 -4.67 4.70 18.58
N PHE A 186 -5.36 4.59 17.43
CA PHE A 186 -5.46 5.70 16.47
C PHE A 186 -6.06 6.96 17.09
N ARG A 187 -7.19 6.83 17.80
CA ARG A 187 -7.85 7.96 18.47
C ARG A 187 -6.92 8.59 19.51
N LEU A 188 -6.27 7.76 20.34
CA LEU A 188 -5.35 8.20 21.36
C LEU A 188 -4.17 8.98 20.75
N CYS A 189 -3.53 8.44 19.73
CA CYS A 189 -2.46 9.14 19.00
C CYS A 189 -2.95 10.47 18.39
N SER A 190 -4.19 10.49 17.87
CA SER A 190 -4.81 11.71 17.37
C SER A 190 -5.01 12.77 18.46
N GLU A 191 -5.45 12.37 19.65
CA GLU A 191 -5.60 13.24 20.83
C GLU A 191 -4.24 13.77 21.31
N TYR A 192 -3.19 12.97 21.23
CA TYR A 192 -1.80 13.36 21.57
C TYR A 192 -1.12 14.16 20.45
N GLY A 193 -1.83 14.39 19.34
CA GLY A 193 -1.43 15.28 18.27
C GLY A 193 -0.42 14.69 17.29
N PHE A 194 -0.48 13.40 17.03
CA PHE A 194 0.23 12.80 15.92
C PHE A 194 -0.31 13.32 14.59
N ASP A 195 0.59 13.55 13.63
CA ASP A 195 0.28 14.11 12.31
C ASP A 195 0.05 12.98 11.28
N TYR A 196 0.80 11.87 11.42
CA TYR A 196 0.83 10.76 10.47
C TYR A 196 0.68 9.43 11.17
N TYR A 197 0.23 8.45 10.41
CA TYR A 197 -0.16 7.15 10.95
C TYR A 197 0.20 6.04 9.97
N GLN A 198 0.72 4.94 10.52
CA GLN A 198 1.05 3.73 9.81
C GLN A 198 0.69 2.52 10.67
N GLY A 199 0.15 1.47 10.07
CA GLY A 199 -0.15 0.25 10.81
C GLY A 199 -1.33 -0.52 10.26
N TYR A 200 -1.55 -1.66 10.87
CA TYR A 200 -2.53 -2.64 10.40
C TYR A 200 -3.98 -2.19 10.58
N TYR A 201 -4.24 -1.26 11.49
CA TYR A 201 -5.56 -0.64 11.68
C TYR A 201 -6.11 -0.08 10.37
N PHE A 202 -5.28 0.52 9.54
CA PHE A 202 -5.69 1.12 8.27
C PHE A 202 -5.93 0.09 7.17
N ALA A 203 -5.39 -1.12 7.31
CA ALA A 203 -5.73 -2.29 6.51
C ALA A 203 -6.92 -3.07 7.09
N ARG A 204 -7.29 -2.80 8.36
CA ARG A 204 -8.52 -3.26 9.02
C ARG A 204 -9.27 -2.03 9.47
N PRO A 205 -10.29 -1.54 8.76
CA PRO A 205 -11.16 -0.54 9.32
C PRO A 205 -11.74 -1.12 10.60
N ASP A 206 -11.40 -0.51 11.72
CA ASP A 206 -12.06 -0.82 12.97
C ASP A 206 -13.52 -0.45 12.80
N VAL A 207 -14.32 -1.46 12.76
CA VAL A 207 -15.73 -1.27 12.91
C VAL A 207 -15.92 -0.82 14.35
N LEU A 208 -16.23 0.45 14.51
CA LEU A 208 -16.88 0.92 15.73
C LEU A 208 -17.95 -0.12 16.08
N ARG A 209 -17.77 -0.83 17.18
CA ARG A 209 -18.76 -1.80 17.68
C ARG A 209 -20.14 -1.13 17.62
N GLY A 210 -20.98 -1.55 16.68
CA GLY A 210 -22.31 -1.00 16.47
C GLY A 210 -22.57 -0.31 15.12
N LYS A 211 -21.61 -0.10 14.21
CA LYS A 211 -21.95 0.31 12.85
C LYS A 211 -22.57 -0.89 12.12
N LYS A 212 -23.88 -0.83 11.92
CA LYS A 212 -24.57 -1.67 10.94
C LYS A 212 -23.87 -1.48 9.58
N LEU A 213 -23.69 -2.58 8.84
CA LEU A 213 -23.25 -2.51 7.45
C LEU A 213 -23.97 -1.37 6.75
N ASN A 214 -23.24 -0.52 6.05
CA ASN A 214 -23.83 0.51 5.20
C ASN A 214 -24.78 -0.18 4.20
N ALA A 215 -25.97 0.36 4.03
CA ALA A 215 -26.98 -0.18 3.11
C ALA A 215 -26.41 -0.37 1.69
N SER A 216 -25.51 0.52 1.26
CA SER A 216 -24.80 0.42 -0.03
C SER A 216 -23.90 -0.80 -0.10
N SER A 217 -23.13 -1.14 0.93
CA SER A 217 -22.26 -2.33 0.95
C SER A 217 -23.06 -3.62 0.86
N ILE A 218 -24.19 -3.70 1.58
CA ILE A 218 -25.11 -4.83 1.49
C ILE A 218 -25.66 -4.97 0.07
N LEU A 219 -26.06 -3.87 -0.55
CA LEU A 219 -26.57 -3.86 -1.91
C LEU A 219 -25.50 -4.29 -2.92
N ILE A 220 -24.27 -3.80 -2.77
CA ILE A 220 -23.14 -4.20 -3.64
C ILE A 220 -22.89 -5.71 -3.52
N MET A 221 -22.90 -6.28 -2.31
CA MET A 221 -22.76 -7.74 -2.12
C MET A 221 -23.91 -8.52 -2.78
N GLN A 222 -25.15 -8.05 -2.67
CA GLN A 222 -26.29 -8.67 -3.34
C GLN A 222 -26.13 -8.65 -4.86
N ILE A 223 -25.71 -7.53 -5.44
CA ILE A 223 -25.47 -7.40 -6.89
C ILE A 223 -24.31 -8.30 -7.29
N LEU A 224 -23.23 -8.35 -6.52
CA LEU A 224 -22.09 -9.23 -6.78
C LEU A 224 -22.50 -10.69 -6.79
N ALA A 225 -23.33 -11.13 -5.83
CA ALA A 225 -23.87 -12.47 -5.78
C ALA A 225 -24.74 -12.80 -7.01
N LEU A 226 -25.55 -11.84 -7.49
CA LEU A 226 -26.33 -12.00 -8.73
C LEU A 226 -25.42 -12.18 -9.96
N VAL A 227 -24.39 -11.35 -10.08
CA VAL A 227 -23.43 -11.44 -11.21
C VAL A 227 -22.67 -12.77 -11.17
N ILE A 228 -22.24 -13.24 -9.99
CA ILE A 228 -21.58 -14.54 -9.83
C ILE A 228 -22.48 -15.70 -10.24
N LYS A 229 -23.78 -15.62 -9.93
CA LYS A 229 -24.79 -16.62 -10.30
C LYS A 229 -25.22 -16.54 -11.77
N GLY A 230 -24.72 -15.57 -12.53
CA GLY A 230 -25.09 -15.38 -13.94
C GLY A 230 -26.49 -14.80 -14.15
N ALA A 231 -26.98 -13.97 -13.24
CA ALA A 231 -28.25 -13.26 -13.39
C ALA A 231 -28.26 -12.40 -14.65
N ASN A 232 -29.43 -12.17 -15.24
CA ASN A 232 -29.56 -11.36 -16.44
C ASN A 232 -29.41 -9.85 -16.12
N ASN A 233 -29.03 -9.06 -17.14
CA ASN A 233 -28.78 -7.62 -17.00
C ASN A 233 -29.99 -6.85 -16.47
N TYR A 234 -31.22 -7.27 -16.77
CA TYR A 234 -32.42 -6.60 -16.29
C TYR A 234 -32.54 -6.70 -14.77
N GLU A 235 -32.27 -7.86 -14.23
CA GLU A 235 -32.26 -8.10 -12.78
C GLU A 235 -31.18 -7.28 -12.08
N ILE A 236 -29.97 -7.29 -12.62
CA ILE A 236 -28.83 -6.51 -12.11
C ILE A 236 -29.16 -5.01 -12.11
N VAL A 237 -29.68 -4.47 -13.22
CA VAL A 237 -30.11 -3.05 -13.32
C VAL A 237 -31.15 -2.70 -12.26
N ARG A 238 -32.09 -3.59 -11.99
CA ARG A 238 -33.13 -3.36 -10.98
C ARG A 238 -32.54 -3.20 -9.58
N PHE A 239 -31.47 -3.92 -9.26
CA PHE A 239 -30.78 -3.78 -7.98
C PHE A 239 -29.91 -2.51 -7.96
N ILE A 240 -29.16 -2.21 -9.01
CA ILE A 240 -28.33 -0.98 -9.11
C ILE A 240 -29.18 0.28 -8.94
N LYS A 241 -30.38 0.31 -9.52
CA LYS A 241 -31.34 1.44 -9.40
C LYS A 241 -31.81 1.72 -7.97
N LYS A 242 -31.63 0.81 -7.02
CA LYS A 242 -31.98 1.05 -5.62
C LYS A 242 -31.02 2.06 -4.94
N ASP A 243 -29.85 2.28 -5.52
CA ASP A 243 -28.86 3.23 -5.03
C ASP A 243 -28.50 4.21 -6.15
N ILE A 244 -28.86 5.50 -5.96
CA ILE A 244 -28.62 6.55 -6.94
C ILE A 244 -27.11 6.80 -7.08
N ALA A 245 -26.35 6.76 -5.97
CA ALA A 245 -24.92 6.98 -6.00
C ALA A 245 -24.22 5.89 -6.80
N LEU A 246 -24.54 4.61 -6.57
CA LEU A 246 -24.03 3.48 -7.32
C LEU A 246 -24.37 3.58 -8.81
N SER A 247 -25.61 4.00 -9.14
CA SER A 247 -26.02 4.24 -10.52
C SER A 247 -25.19 5.30 -11.22
N LEU A 248 -24.95 6.43 -10.55
CA LEU A 248 -24.13 7.53 -11.09
C LEU A 248 -22.65 7.11 -11.21
N MET A 249 -22.13 6.38 -10.26
CA MET A 249 -20.74 5.88 -10.29
C MET A 249 -20.54 4.94 -11.48
N LEU A 250 -21.46 4.03 -11.75
CA LEU A 250 -21.42 3.13 -12.91
C LEU A 250 -21.44 3.94 -14.24
N LEU A 251 -22.35 4.90 -14.36
CA LEU A 251 -22.43 5.74 -15.56
C LEU A 251 -21.17 6.59 -15.76
N ARG A 252 -20.58 7.12 -14.69
CA ARG A 252 -19.31 7.82 -14.76
C ARG A 252 -18.18 6.90 -15.21
N LEU A 253 -18.08 5.72 -14.64
CA LEU A 253 -17.05 4.73 -14.98
C LEU A 253 -17.03 4.43 -16.47
N VAL A 254 -18.18 4.07 -17.06
CA VAL A 254 -18.24 3.70 -18.49
C VAL A 254 -18.02 4.88 -19.43
N ASN A 255 -18.18 6.11 -18.96
CA ASN A 255 -17.93 7.33 -19.72
C ASN A 255 -16.51 7.90 -19.52
N THR A 256 -15.63 7.21 -18.78
CA THR A 256 -14.22 7.60 -18.67
C THR A 256 -13.47 7.37 -20.00
N PRO A 257 -12.40 8.13 -20.28
CA PRO A 257 -11.57 7.93 -21.48
C PRO A 257 -11.01 6.52 -21.64
N MET A 258 -10.85 5.80 -20.51
CA MET A 258 -10.33 4.43 -20.47
C MET A 258 -11.18 3.45 -21.30
N TYR A 259 -12.49 3.69 -21.42
CA TYR A 259 -13.38 2.84 -22.23
C TYR A 259 -13.49 3.31 -23.69
N GLY A 260 -12.98 4.48 -24.04
CA GLY A 260 -12.81 4.96 -25.42
C GLY A 260 -14.10 5.13 -26.24
N PHE A 261 -15.26 5.25 -25.61
CA PHE A 261 -16.51 5.40 -26.35
C PHE A 261 -16.68 6.80 -26.89
N ARG A 262 -16.99 6.89 -28.20
CA ARG A 262 -17.26 8.16 -28.88
C ARG A 262 -18.63 8.75 -28.53
N ARG A 263 -19.54 7.98 -27.97
CA ARG A 263 -20.89 8.42 -27.57
C ARG A 263 -21.07 8.25 -26.08
N HIS A 264 -21.66 9.27 -25.47
CA HIS A 264 -21.99 9.26 -24.06
C HIS A 264 -23.05 8.18 -23.77
N ILE A 265 -22.77 7.32 -22.76
CA ILE A 265 -23.66 6.27 -22.30
C ILE A 265 -24.55 6.85 -21.20
N ALA A 266 -25.86 6.93 -21.45
CA ALA A 266 -26.81 7.58 -20.54
C ALA A 266 -27.74 6.59 -19.80
N SER A 267 -27.66 5.28 -20.11
CA SER A 267 -28.52 4.28 -19.45
C SER A 267 -27.72 3.18 -18.79
N LEU A 268 -28.21 2.69 -17.64
CA LEU A 268 -27.58 1.58 -16.89
C LEU A 268 -27.58 0.28 -17.71
N GLY A 269 -28.63 0.03 -18.50
CA GLY A 269 -28.67 -1.15 -19.37
C GLY A 269 -27.57 -1.13 -20.43
N GLN A 270 -27.34 0.03 -21.07
CA GLN A 270 -26.21 0.20 -22.00
C GLN A 270 -24.87 0.09 -21.28
N ALA A 271 -24.75 0.68 -20.08
CA ALA A 271 -23.55 0.61 -19.28
C ALA A 271 -23.15 -0.85 -18.98
N LEU A 272 -24.11 -1.71 -18.60
CA LEU A 272 -23.83 -3.12 -18.34
C LEU A 272 -23.47 -3.88 -19.62
N LEU A 273 -24.09 -3.60 -20.75
CA LEU A 273 -23.75 -4.25 -22.02
C LEU A 273 -22.33 -3.91 -22.46
N VAL A 274 -21.93 -2.66 -22.26
CA VAL A 274 -20.61 -2.18 -22.62
C VAL A 274 -19.53 -2.71 -21.69
N LEU A 275 -19.79 -2.69 -20.39
CA LEU A 275 -18.86 -3.13 -19.36
C LEU A 275 -18.67 -4.65 -19.42
N GLY A 276 -19.76 -5.40 -19.62
CA GLY A 276 -19.81 -6.84 -19.54
C GLY A 276 -19.67 -7.35 -18.10
N ASP A 277 -20.05 -8.59 -17.89
CA ASP A 277 -20.10 -9.22 -16.54
C ASP A 277 -18.73 -9.23 -15.85
N ARG A 278 -17.67 -9.43 -16.62
CA ARG A 278 -16.29 -9.49 -16.09
C ARG A 278 -15.87 -8.17 -15.45
N GLN A 279 -16.05 -7.05 -16.15
CA GLN A 279 -15.65 -5.74 -15.66
C GLN A 279 -16.61 -5.24 -14.58
N LEU A 280 -17.91 -5.53 -14.72
CA LEU A 280 -18.90 -5.23 -13.67
C LEU A 280 -18.54 -5.92 -12.36
N LYS A 281 -18.21 -7.21 -12.41
CA LYS A 281 -17.78 -7.99 -11.24
C LYS A 281 -16.58 -7.36 -10.55
N ARG A 282 -15.53 -7.00 -11.30
CA ARG A 282 -14.33 -6.34 -10.79
C ARG A 282 -14.65 -5.00 -10.13
N TRP A 283 -15.45 -4.19 -10.81
CA TRP A 283 -15.83 -2.89 -10.31
C TRP A 283 -16.63 -2.99 -9.00
N LEU A 284 -17.60 -3.90 -8.92
CA LEU A 284 -18.36 -4.15 -7.70
C LEU A 284 -17.46 -4.60 -6.54
N GLN A 285 -16.50 -5.47 -6.82
CA GLN A 285 -15.52 -5.94 -5.82
C GLN A 285 -14.70 -4.78 -5.24
N ILE A 286 -14.24 -3.88 -6.09
CA ILE A 286 -13.48 -2.70 -5.64
C ILE A 286 -14.39 -1.72 -4.88
N LEU A 287 -15.62 -1.52 -5.35
CA LEU A 287 -16.58 -0.63 -4.70
C LEU A 287 -17.00 -1.07 -3.29
N LEU A 288 -16.86 -2.35 -2.95
CA LEU A 288 -17.06 -2.79 -1.57
C LEU A 288 -16.18 -1.99 -0.59
N TYR A 289 -15.00 -1.58 -1.04
CA TYR A 289 -14.01 -0.87 -0.23
C TYR A 289 -14.08 0.67 -0.36
N ALA A 290 -14.91 1.19 -1.27
CA ALA A 290 -15.14 2.63 -1.36
C ALA A 290 -15.97 3.10 -0.16
N ASN A 291 -15.49 4.11 0.56
CA ASN A 291 -16.21 4.67 1.72
C ASN A 291 -17.11 5.83 1.28
N PRO A 292 -18.44 5.67 1.19
CA PRO A 292 -19.33 6.73 0.76
C PRO A 292 -19.54 7.83 1.80
N ASP A 293 -19.20 7.60 3.08
CA ASP A 293 -19.48 8.53 4.18
C ASP A 293 -18.46 9.68 4.29
N ASN A 294 -17.30 9.58 3.66
CA ASN A 294 -16.26 10.62 3.67
C ASN A 294 -16.45 11.70 2.58
N GLY A 295 -17.67 12.09 2.28
CA GLY A 295 -18.11 13.14 1.37
C GLY A 295 -17.00 13.90 0.65
N ARG A 296 -16.70 13.53 -0.61
CA ARG A 296 -15.68 14.02 -1.53
C ARG A 296 -14.33 13.28 -1.44
N ASN A 297 -14.08 12.41 -2.40
CA ASN A 297 -12.74 11.89 -2.79
C ASN A 297 -12.07 10.94 -1.81
N ALA A 298 -12.71 9.88 -1.39
CA ALA A 298 -12.03 8.90 -0.54
C ALA A 298 -11.67 7.63 -1.30
N SER A 299 -10.50 7.62 -1.93
CA SER A 299 -9.77 6.38 -2.11
C SER A 299 -9.41 5.89 -0.71
N SER A 300 -10.21 4.98 -0.16
CA SER A 300 -9.85 4.32 1.08
C SER A 300 -8.51 3.59 0.87
N PRO A 301 -7.52 3.72 1.76
CA PRO A 301 -6.28 2.92 1.68
C PRO A 301 -6.55 1.43 1.53
N LEU A 302 -7.60 0.94 2.19
CA LEU A 302 -8.07 -0.44 2.05
C LEU A 302 -8.56 -0.74 0.63
N MET A 303 -9.17 0.21 -0.06
CA MET A 303 -9.59 0.04 -1.46
C MET A 303 -8.38 -0.11 -2.39
N ILE A 304 -7.38 0.74 -2.24
CA ILE A 304 -6.14 0.67 -3.02
C ILE A 304 -5.44 -0.66 -2.75
N LEU A 305 -5.34 -1.06 -1.49
CA LEU A 305 -4.74 -2.33 -1.08
C LEU A 305 -5.47 -3.52 -1.69
N ALA A 306 -6.81 -3.57 -1.59
CA ALA A 306 -7.62 -4.65 -2.15
C ALA A 306 -7.51 -4.73 -3.68
N ALA A 307 -7.53 -3.57 -4.34
CA ALA A 307 -7.37 -3.48 -5.79
C ALA A 307 -5.99 -3.95 -6.24
N THR A 308 -4.93 -3.48 -5.59
CA THR A 308 -3.54 -3.89 -5.86
C THR A 308 -3.35 -5.39 -5.64
N ARG A 309 -3.82 -5.93 -4.51
CA ARG A 309 -3.74 -7.37 -4.20
C ARG A 309 -4.50 -8.20 -5.23
N GLY A 310 -5.70 -7.77 -5.62
CA GLY A 310 -6.48 -8.42 -6.66
C GLY A 310 -5.74 -8.44 -7.99
N LYS A 311 -5.17 -7.30 -8.39
CA LYS A 311 -4.41 -7.19 -9.64
C LYS A 311 -3.15 -8.03 -9.62
N LEU A 312 -2.43 -8.06 -8.51
CA LEU A 312 -1.23 -8.90 -8.36
C LEU A 312 -1.56 -10.38 -8.49
N CYS A 313 -2.60 -10.87 -7.80
CA CYS A 313 -3.06 -12.24 -7.95
C CYS A 313 -3.47 -12.56 -9.41
N GLU A 314 -4.11 -11.64 -10.10
CA GLU A 314 -4.46 -11.78 -11.52
C GLU A 314 -3.24 -11.95 -12.40
N LEU A 315 -2.27 -11.04 -12.27
CA LEU A 315 -1.05 -11.03 -13.08
C LEU A 315 -0.21 -12.29 -12.84
N LEU A 316 -0.08 -12.70 -11.58
CA LEU A 316 0.57 -13.95 -11.23
C LEU A 316 -0.13 -15.15 -11.89
N ALA A 317 -1.47 -15.22 -11.83
CA ALA A 317 -2.21 -16.29 -12.49
C ALA A 317 -2.03 -16.29 -14.01
N GLN A 318 -1.94 -15.11 -14.63
CA GLN A 318 -1.67 -14.95 -16.07
C GLN A 318 -0.27 -15.43 -16.45
N LYS A 319 0.73 -15.09 -15.62
CA LYS A 319 2.12 -15.57 -15.83
C LYS A 319 2.21 -17.09 -15.75
N VAL A 320 1.65 -17.68 -14.68
CA VAL A 320 1.69 -19.13 -14.44
C VAL A 320 0.84 -19.91 -15.45
N GLN A 321 -0.30 -19.37 -15.88
CA GLN A 321 -1.24 -20.04 -16.79
C GLN A 321 -1.81 -19.09 -17.85
N PRO A 322 -1.03 -18.66 -18.84
CA PRO A 322 -1.38 -17.60 -19.81
C PRO A 322 -2.67 -17.86 -20.63
N ARG A 323 -3.00 -19.15 -20.83
CA ARG A 323 -4.13 -19.56 -21.69
C ARG A 323 -5.46 -19.72 -20.94
N ARG A 324 -5.52 -19.44 -19.63
CA ARG A 324 -6.70 -19.66 -18.79
C ARG A 324 -7.22 -18.36 -18.17
N SER A 325 -7.83 -17.51 -18.99
CA SER A 325 -8.35 -16.19 -18.55
C SER A 325 -9.35 -16.28 -17.39
N SER A 326 -10.18 -17.33 -17.32
CA SER A 326 -11.11 -17.54 -16.21
C SER A 326 -10.41 -17.73 -14.86
N ARG A 327 -9.21 -18.33 -14.85
CA ARG A 327 -8.41 -18.46 -13.63
C ARG A 327 -7.82 -17.14 -13.15
N SER A 328 -7.43 -16.28 -14.08
CA SER A 328 -6.95 -14.94 -13.73
C SER A 328 -8.04 -14.09 -13.08
N ASP A 329 -9.28 -14.17 -13.59
CA ASP A 329 -10.42 -13.47 -12.99
C ASP A 329 -10.78 -14.02 -11.60
N THR A 330 -10.66 -15.33 -11.41
CA THR A 330 -10.85 -15.94 -10.08
C THR A 330 -9.74 -15.52 -9.13
N ALA A 331 -8.48 -15.45 -9.58
CA ALA A 331 -7.35 -14.98 -8.77
C ALA A 331 -7.54 -13.51 -8.36
N PHE A 332 -7.99 -12.65 -9.27
CA PHE A 332 -8.36 -11.26 -8.93
C PHE A 332 -9.40 -11.22 -7.81
N MET A 333 -10.47 -12.01 -7.95
CA MET A 333 -11.52 -12.09 -6.93
C MET A 333 -10.98 -12.54 -5.57
N VAL A 334 -10.12 -13.54 -5.54
CA VAL A 334 -9.48 -14.02 -4.30
C VAL A 334 -8.67 -12.91 -3.65
N GLY A 335 -7.83 -12.20 -4.41
CA GLY A 335 -7.04 -11.10 -3.89
C GLY A 335 -7.90 -10.00 -3.28
N VAL A 336 -8.94 -9.56 -3.99
CA VAL A 336 -9.86 -8.52 -3.49
C VAL A 336 -10.62 -9.00 -2.25
N LEU A 337 -11.23 -10.18 -2.28
CA LEU A 337 -12.07 -10.67 -1.18
C LEU A 337 -11.27 -11.03 0.08
N SER A 338 -9.96 -11.18 -0.01
CA SER A 338 -9.10 -11.53 1.14
C SER A 338 -9.07 -10.47 2.26
N LEU A 339 -9.62 -9.28 2.02
CA LEU A 339 -9.70 -8.16 2.97
C LEU A 339 -11.15 -7.88 3.42
N THR A 340 -12.12 -8.73 3.05
CA THR A 340 -13.53 -8.45 3.36
C THR A 340 -13.89 -8.58 4.84
N ASP A 341 -13.17 -9.40 5.59
CA ASP A 341 -13.29 -9.48 7.05
C ASP A 341 -12.91 -8.14 7.69
N ALA A 342 -11.82 -7.55 7.24
CA ALA A 342 -11.36 -6.24 7.67
C ALA A 342 -12.38 -5.13 7.33
N LEU A 343 -12.99 -5.20 6.14
CA LEU A 343 -13.96 -4.21 5.68
C LEU A 343 -15.30 -4.29 6.42
N LEU A 344 -15.82 -5.52 6.57
CA LEU A 344 -17.18 -5.75 7.01
C LEU A 344 -17.29 -6.06 8.49
N ASN A 345 -16.16 -6.26 9.18
CA ASN A 345 -16.07 -6.78 10.55
C ASN A 345 -16.97 -8.00 10.78
N GLN A 346 -16.95 -8.89 9.83
CA GLN A 346 -17.68 -10.15 9.87
C GLN A 346 -16.69 -11.28 9.61
N ASP A 347 -17.02 -12.45 10.12
CA ASP A 347 -16.25 -13.63 9.77
C ASP A 347 -16.26 -13.82 8.24
N ILE A 348 -15.06 -14.00 7.68
CA ILE A 348 -14.90 -14.14 6.23
C ILE A 348 -15.70 -15.33 5.69
N ALA A 349 -15.88 -16.41 6.48
CA ALA A 349 -16.65 -17.57 6.08
C ALA A 349 -18.14 -17.23 5.86
N ASP A 350 -18.71 -16.35 6.71
CA ASP A 350 -20.09 -15.89 6.59
C ASP A 350 -20.26 -15.01 5.36
N VAL A 351 -19.31 -14.11 5.11
CA VAL A 351 -19.31 -13.26 3.91
C VAL A 351 -19.25 -14.10 2.64
N LEU A 352 -18.37 -15.09 2.61
CA LEU A 352 -18.21 -15.99 1.45
C LEU A 352 -19.46 -16.86 1.22
N ALA A 353 -20.15 -17.25 2.28
CA ALA A 353 -21.42 -17.98 2.17
C ALA A 353 -22.52 -17.11 1.54
N GLN A 354 -22.59 -15.82 1.88
CA GLN A 354 -23.55 -14.86 1.31
C GLN A 354 -23.28 -14.60 -0.19
N ILE A 355 -22.01 -14.47 -0.57
CA ILE A 355 -21.59 -14.21 -1.96
C ILE A 355 -21.74 -15.46 -2.83
N GLY A 356 -21.60 -16.66 -2.26
CA GLY A 356 -21.74 -17.93 -2.96
C GLY A 356 -20.56 -18.25 -3.88
N VAL A 357 -19.35 -18.08 -3.39
CA VAL A 357 -18.10 -18.38 -4.11
C VAL A 357 -17.85 -19.88 -4.27
N SER A 358 -17.00 -20.26 -5.23
CA SER A 358 -16.61 -21.67 -5.44
C SER A 358 -15.78 -22.23 -4.26
N ILE A 359 -15.72 -23.56 -4.16
CA ILE A 359 -14.94 -24.25 -3.12
C ILE A 359 -13.48 -23.85 -3.19
N GLU A 360 -12.87 -23.78 -4.39
CA GLU A 360 -11.48 -23.39 -4.58
C GLU A 360 -11.18 -21.97 -4.05
N VAL A 361 -12.09 -21.02 -4.26
CA VAL A 361 -11.98 -19.65 -3.73
C VAL A 361 -12.11 -19.66 -2.21
N ARG A 362 -13.02 -20.44 -1.67
CA ARG A 362 -13.23 -20.55 -0.23
C ARG A 362 -12.00 -21.14 0.47
N GLU A 363 -11.42 -22.20 -0.06
CA GLU A 363 -10.21 -22.83 0.48
C GLU A 363 -9.00 -21.88 0.40
N ALA A 364 -8.87 -21.14 -0.71
CA ALA A 364 -7.81 -20.14 -0.85
C ALA A 364 -7.91 -19.04 0.22
N LEU A 365 -9.13 -18.57 0.51
CA LEU A 365 -9.35 -17.46 1.45
C LEU A 365 -9.30 -17.91 2.91
N LEU A 366 -9.81 -19.09 3.25
CA LEU A 366 -9.86 -19.57 4.62
C LEU A 366 -8.56 -20.28 5.06
N ALA A 367 -7.98 -21.08 4.18
CA ALA A 367 -6.85 -21.95 4.50
C ALA A 367 -5.55 -21.59 3.76
N ARG A 368 -5.56 -20.57 2.89
CA ARG A 368 -4.43 -20.24 2.00
C ARG A 368 -3.93 -21.45 1.20
N SER A 369 -4.83 -22.37 0.84
CA SER A 369 -4.49 -23.62 0.16
C SER A 369 -4.82 -23.61 -1.34
N GLY A 370 -4.24 -24.55 -2.08
CA GLY A 370 -4.42 -24.71 -3.52
C GLY A 370 -3.78 -23.59 -4.35
N PHE A 371 -4.03 -23.63 -5.66
CA PHE A 371 -3.45 -22.69 -6.62
C PHE A 371 -3.66 -21.22 -6.23
N TYR A 372 -4.89 -20.83 -5.95
CA TYR A 372 -5.22 -19.46 -5.59
C TYR A 372 -4.70 -19.05 -4.21
N GLY A 373 -4.62 -20.01 -3.27
CA GLY A 373 -4.07 -19.77 -1.93
C GLY A 373 -2.57 -19.48 -1.97
N GLY A 374 -1.81 -20.18 -2.80
CA GLY A 374 -0.40 -19.91 -3.03
C GLY A 374 -0.15 -18.54 -3.67
N LEU A 375 -0.95 -18.16 -4.69
CA LEU A 375 -0.88 -16.82 -5.28
C LEU A 375 -1.21 -15.73 -4.27
N LEU A 376 -2.20 -15.96 -3.41
CA LEU A 376 -2.57 -15.03 -2.35
C LEU A 376 -1.45 -14.87 -1.32
N GLN A 377 -0.79 -15.96 -0.89
CA GLN A 377 0.36 -15.89 0.01
C GLN A 377 1.49 -15.04 -0.59
N LEU A 378 1.81 -15.21 -1.88
CA LEU A 378 2.79 -14.36 -2.56
C LEU A 378 2.35 -12.88 -2.57
N ALA A 379 1.09 -12.59 -2.87
CA ALA A 379 0.58 -11.24 -2.88
C ALA A 379 0.61 -10.60 -1.47
N GLU A 380 0.20 -11.32 -0.44
CA GLU A 380 0.26 -10.86 0.97
C GLU A 380 1.69 -10.59 1.43
N SER A 381 2.67 -11.36 0.94
CA SER A 381 4.10 -11.14 1.25
C SER A 381 4.67 -9.83 0.66
N SER A 382 4.02 -9.27 -0.35
CA SER A 382 4.36 -7.96 -0.92
C SER A 382 3.94 -6.79 -0.04
N GLU A 383 3.02 -7.03 0.86
CA GLU A 383 2.50 -6.02 1.79
C GLU A 383 3.13 -6.18 3.17
N LYS A 384 3.36 -7.42 3.55
CA LYS A 384 3.90 -7.84 4.86
C LYS A 384 4.92 -8.94 4.67
N PRO A 385 6.18 -8.58 4.43
CA PRO A 385 7.25 -9.57 4.21
C PRO A 385 7.41 -10.55 5.38
N GLU A 386 7.03 -10.14 6.59
CA GLU A 386 7.07 -10.96 7.81
C GLU A 386 6.06 -12.10 7.83
N LEU A 387 4.98 -12.01 7.07
CA LEU A 387 3.95 -13.06 7.03
C LEU A 387 4.39 -14.34 6.32
N LEU A 388 5.43 -14.25 5.49
CA LEU A 388 5.92 -15.36 4.71
C LEU A 388 7.43 -15.47 4.84
N SER A 389 7.91 -16.61 5.40
CA SER A 389 9.35 -16.84 5.48
C SER A 389 9.99 -16.85 4.08
N ALA A 390 11.25 -16.43 3.97
CA ALA A 390 11.98 -16.45 2.71
C ALA A 390 12.00 -17.86 2.08
N ALA A 391 12.15 -18.92 2.90
CA ALA A 391 12.08 -20.30 2.45
C ALA A 391 10.74 -20.62 1.79
N ARG A 392 9.63 -20.26 2.46
CA ARG A 392 8.28 -20.53 1.93
C ARG A 392 7.98 -19.73 0.66
N ARG A 393 8.45 -18.50 0.59
CA ARG A 393 8.34 -17.68 -0.63
C ARG A 393 9.07 -18.32 -1.81
N ASN A 394 10.32 -18.75 -1.60
CA ASN A 394 11.12 -19.41 -2.63
C ASN A 394 10.48 -20.73 -3.06
N GLU A 395 9.89 -21.50 -2.14
CA GLU A 395 9.11 -22.71 -2.49
C GLU A 395 7.95 -22.37 -3.42
N LEU A 396 7.15 -21.35 -3.11
CA LEU A 396 6.03 -20.92 -3.93
C LEU A 396 6.47 -20.40 -5.30
N LEU A 397 7.55 -19.62 -5.36
CA LEU A 397 8.10 -19.15 -6.64
C LEU A 397 8.55 -20.34 -7.50
N ASN A 398 9.21 -21.33 -6.90
CA ASN A 398 9.62 -22.55 -7.62
C ASN A 398 8.41 -23.41 -8.05
N GLU A 399 7.39 -23.58 -7.17
CA GLU A 399 6.16 -24.29 -7.48
C GLU A 399 5.45 -23.68 -8.70
N PHE A 400 5.40 -22.36 -8.76
CA PHE A 400 4.79 -21.63 -9.85
C PHE A 400 5.72 -21.36 -11.04
N GLN A 401 6.97 -21.81 -10.98
CA GLN A 401 8.01 -21.60 -12.01
C GLN A 401 8.20 -20.10 -12.33
N LEU A 402 8.15 -19.26 -11.31
CA LEU A 402 8.38 -17.82 -11.41
C LEU A 402 9.77 -17.46 -10.91
N SER A 403 10.49 -16.66 -11.66
CA SER A 403 11.71 -16.01 -11.17
C SER A 403 11.36 -14.83 -10.23
N ALA A 404 12.32 -14.41 -9.41
CA ALA A 404 12.17 -13.23 -8.59
C ALA A 404 11.92 -11.96 -9.44
N ASP A 405 12.62 -11.83 -10.58
CA ASP A 405 12.45 -10.70 -11.50
C ASP A 405 11.04 -10.68 -12.12
N GLU A 406 10.49 -11.83 -12.48
CA GLU A 406 9.13 -11.93 -13.00
C GLU A 406 8.09 -11.57 -11.94
N PHE A 407 8.28 -12.04 -10.71
CA PHE A 407 7.41 -11.65 -9.58
C PHE A 407 7.46 -10.15 -9.34
N TYR A 408 8.65 -9.56 -9.34
CA TYR A 408 8.84 -8.13 -9.16
C TYR A 408 8.19 -7.31 -10.29
N GLY A 409 8.35 -7.75 -11.55
CA GLY A 409 7.73 -7.08 -12.70
C GLY A 409 6.20 -7.03 -12.60
N VAL A 410 5.56 -8.13 -12.21
CA VAL A 410 4.09 -8.16 -12.02
C VAL A 410 3.64 -7.38 -10.79
N GLN A 411 4.46 -7.34 -9.74
CA GLN A 411 4.20 -6.54 -8.54
C GLN A 411 4.16 -5.04 -8.87
N LYS A 412 5.14 -4.56 -9.64
CA LYS A 412 5.19 -3.19 -10.12
C LYS A 412 3.92 -2.83 -10.92
N GLU A 413 3.55 -3.67 -11.91
CA GLU A 413 2.34 -3.45 -12.71
C GLU A 413 1.08 -3.41 -11.84
N ALA A 414 1.01 -4.22 -10.79
CA ALA A 414 -0.10 -4.22 -9.86
C ALA A 414 -0.17 -2.91 -9.04
N PHE A 415 0.96 -2.36 -8.63
CA PHE A 415 1.04 -1.09 -7.92
C PHE A 415 0.57 0.07 -8.80
N GLU A 416 1.12 0.20 -10.01
CA GLU A 416 0.72 1.22 -10.98
C GLU A 416 -0.80 1.17 -11.27
N TRP A 417 -1.34 -0.03 -11.41
CA TRP A 417 -2.76 -0.21 -11.66
C TRP A 417 -3.62 0.17 -10.43
N GLY A 418 -3.22 -0.20 -9.22
CA GLY A 418 -3.92 0.15 -7.98
C GLY A 418 -4.01 1.67 -7.78
N ASP A 419 -2.92 2.37 -8.04
CA ASP A 419 -2.85 3.83 -7.95
C ASP A 419 -3.74 4.51 -9.01
N SER A 420 -3.75 3.99 -10.26
CA SER A 420 -4.59 4.51 -11.35
C SER A 420 -6.09 4.41 -11.10
N ILE A 421 -6.54 3.44 -10.28
CA ILE A 421 -7.96 3.33 -9.90
C ILE A 421 -8.41 4.54 -9.11
N SER A 422 -7.58 4.98 -8.17
CA SER A 422 -7.81 6.17 -7.36
C SER A 422 -8.03 7.42 -8.22
N GLU A 423 -7.22 7.59 -9.26
CA GLU A 423 -7.30 8.72 -10.18
C GLU A 423 -8.54 8.66 -11.08
N ASN A 424 -8.81 7.48 -11.67
CA ASN A 424 -9.87 7.32 -12.68
C ASN A 424 -11.29 7.32 -12.09
N MET A 425 -11.47 7.00 -10.81
CA MET A 425 -12.78 7.06 -10.18
C MET A 425 -13.24 8.49 -9.86
N GLY A 426 -12.47 9.52 -10.25
CA GLY A 426 -12.74 10.92 -9.87
C GLY A 426 -12.63 11.14 -8.36
N MET A 427 -12.02 10.14 -7.71
CA MET A 427 -11.67 10.12 -6.31
C MET A 427 -10.22 10.60 -6.14
N GLY A 428 -9.64 11.14 -7.22
CA GLY A 428 -8.31 11.69 -7.19
C GLY A 428 -8.27 12.74 -6.09
N ALA A 429 -7.43 12.54 -5.11
CA ALA A 429 -6.84 13.64 -4.41
C ALA A 429 -6.57 14.70 -5.50
N ARG A 430 -7.00 15.96 -5.29
CA ARG A 430 -6.34 17.06 -6.01
C ARG A 430 -4.88 16.67 -5.96
N SER A 431 -4.29 16.49 -7.12
CA SER A 431 -2.85 16.27 -7.19
C SER A 431 -2.25 17.38 -6.33
N MET A 432 -1.96 17.03 -5.06
CA MET A 432 -1.05 17.86 -4.30
C MET A 432 0.18 17.85 -5.18
N GLN A 433 0.52 19.02 -5.74
CA GLN A 433 1.77 19.09 -6.47
C GLN A 433 2.82 18.52 -5.49
N PRO A 434 3.76 17.68 -5.95
CA PRO A 434 4.75 17.04 -5.07
C PRO A 434 5.41 18.02 -4.11
N ALA A 435 5.63 19.27 -4.58
CA ALA A 435 6.07 20.38 -3.77
C ALA A 435 5.09 20.82 -2.65
N GLU A 436 3.79 20.55 -2.76
CA GLU A 436 2.81 20.84 -1.70
C GLU A 436 2.77 19.73 -0.65
N GLY A 437 2.98 18.46 -1.03
CA GLY A 437 3.11 17.34 -0.09
C GLY A 437 4.29 17.54 0.85
N LEU A 438 5.49 17.76 0.32
CA LEU A 438 6.68 18.06 1.12
C LEU A 438 6.62 19.45 1.78
N ARG A 439 5.96 20.45 1.17
CA ARG A 439 5.77 21.77 1.81
C ARG A 439 4.84 21.66 3.01
N SER A 440 3.74 20.90 2.94
CA SER A 440 2.89 20.65 4.11
C SER A 440 3.59 19.81 5.19
N LEU A 441 4.60 19.03 4.81
CA LEU A 441 5.49 18.30 5.71
C LEU A 441 6.62 19.21 6.22
N SER A 442 6.87 20.34 5.56
CA SER A 442 7.97 21.27 5.87
C SER A 442 7.53 22.56 6.58
N GLU A 443 6.25 22.89 6.59
CA GLU A 443 5.59 23.90 7.41
C GLU A 443 5.04 23.29 8.70
#